data_ea1df6b8a0b461259e7cbf2d2247cf88
#
_entry.id   ea1df6b8a0b461259e7cbf2d2247cf88
#
_cell.length_a   1.000
_cell.length_b   1.000
_cell.length_c   1.000
_cell.angle_alpha   90.00
_cell.angle_beta   90.00
_cell.angle_gamma   90.00
#
_symmetry.space_group_name_H-M   'P 1'
#
loop_
_entity.id
_entity.type
_entity.pdbx_description
1 polymer ?
#
loop_
_entity_poly.entity_id
_entity_poly.type
_entity_poly.pdbx_seq_one_letter_code
_entity_poly.pdbx_strand_id
1 'polypeptide(L)'
;MAEAPLRVLIVDDEAPARRRLRELLDDCASALPLAVIGEAQHGREALELLQSAPVDLVLTDIHMPDMDGVELARHLLKLAHPPVVIFTTAFHEHAVHAFEVNAVDYLMKPIRVQRLLSALQKVPRLRPVSAEKLAQLPATARRFLSVTERSRVVLVPVEDVIYLKAELKYITIRTAQREYLLEESLTRLETEFGARFVRVHRNCLAAREHIRGFERRVNDDGDAHWEVLLAGVAETLPVSRRQQFVVRDTGRETAA
;
A
#
# COMPACT_ATOMS: atom_id res chain seq x y z
N MET A 1 7.65 36.22 14.38
CA MET A 1 8.29 34.90 14.46
C MET A 1 8.35 34.36 13.04
N ALA A 2 9.50 33.97 12.55
CA ALA A 2 9.61 33.37 11.22
C ALA A 2 8.86 32.03 11.25
N GLU A 3 7.98 31.81 10.28
CA GLU A 3 7.24 30.57 10.11
C GLU A 3 8.24 29.46 9.74
N ALA A 4 8.14 28.28 10.36
CA ALA A 4 9.05 27.19 10.07
C ALA A 4 8.89 26.78 8.59
N PRO A 5 9.99 26.46 7.87
CA PRO A 5 9.92 26.10 6.47
C PRO A 5 9.14 24.79 6.26
N LEU A 6 8.31 24.75 5.23
CA LEU A 6 7.58 23.57 4.79
C LEU A 6 8.58 22.52 4.31
N ARG A 7 8.63 21.34 4.95
CA ARG A 7 9.56 20.25 4.63
C ARG A 7 8.97 19.36 3.55
N VAL A 8 9.60 19.37 2.38
CA VAL A 8 9.09 18.70 1.18
C VAL A 8 9.97 17.51 0.81
N LEU A 9 9.36 16.35 0.57
CA LEU A 9 9.96 15.17 -0.05
C LEU A 9 9.46 15.05 -1.48
N ILE A 10 10.36 14.87 -2.44
CA ILE A 10 10.05 14.65 -3.86
C ILE A 10 10.18 13.15 -4.15
N VAL A 11 9.17 12.55 -4.79
CA VAL A 11 9.18 11.14 -5.16
C VAL A 11 8.76 10.99 -6.63
N ASP A 12 9.67 10.53 -7.48
CA ASP A 12 9.42 10.35 -8.91
C ASP A 12 10.54 9.43 -9.45
N ASP A 13 10.23 8.45 -10.26
CA ASP A 13 11.24 7.51 -10.78
C ASP A 13 12.15 8.17 -11.84
N GLU A 14 11.68 9.23 -12.49
CA GLU A 14 12.42 9.95 -13.51
C GLU A 14 13.30 11.05 -12.89
N ALA A 15 14.62 10.91 -12.95
CA ALA A 15 15.57 11.91 -12.47
C ALA A 15 15.37 13.33 -13.09
N PRO A 16 15.03 13.48 -14.39
CA PRO A 16 14.70 14.79 -14.95
C PRO A 16 13.46 15.43 -14.30
N ALA A 17 12.44 14.65 -13.97
CA ALA A 17 11.22 15.14 -13.32
C ALA A 17 11.51 15.60 -11.88
N ARG A 18 12.31 14.85 -11.10
CA ARG A 18 12.76 15.28 -9.76
C ARG A 18 13.52 16.58 -9.81
N ARG A 19 14.49 16.70 -10.75
CA ARG A 19 15.26 17.94 -10.94
C ARG A 19 14.34 19.11 -11.26
N ARG A 20 13.38 18.90 -12.16
CA ARG A 20 12.44 19.95 -12.53
C ARG A 20 11.56 20.39 -11.35
N LEU A 21 11.08 19.44 -10.54
CA LEU A 21 10.33 19.75 -9.32
C LEU A 21 11.17 20.56 -8.32
N ARG A 22 12.45 20.22 -8.15
CA ARG A 22 13.38 20.96 -7.29
C ARG A 22 13.52 22.42 -7.76
N GLU A 23 13.79 22.64 -9.05
CA GLU A 23 13.87 23.99 -9.62
C GLU A 23 12.59 24.80 -9.37
N LEU A 24 11.43 24.17 -9.58
CA LEU A 24 10.14 24.81 -9.35
C LEU A 24 9.89 25.15 -7.87
N LEU A 25 10.35 24.30 -6.96
CA LEU A 25 10.28 24.56 -5.52
C LEU A 25 11.23 25.70 -5.13
N ASP A 26 12.43 25.75 -5.69
CA ASP A 26 13.37 26.85 -5.48
C ASP A 26 12.79 28.19 -5.97
N ASP A 27 12.09 28.20 -7.12
CA ASP A 27 11.35 29.37 -7.61
C ASP A 27 10.23 29.80 -6.63
N CYS A 28 9.59 28.86 -5.94
CA CYS A 28 8.54 29.14 -4.96
C CYS A 28 9.10 29.63 -3.61
N ALA A 29 10.35 29.38 -3.28
CA ALA A 29 10.95 29.64 -1.97
C ALA A 29 10.95 31.12 -1.57
N SER A 30 10.92 32.04 -2.56
CA SER A 30 10.79 33.48 -2.32
C SER A 30 9.41 33.89 -1.77
N ALA A 31 8.36 33.13 -2.11
CA ALA A 31 6.98 33.42 -1.73
C ALA A 31 6.48 32.56 -0.53
N LEU A 32 7.10 31.40 -0.30
CA LEU A 32 6.75 30.48 0.77
C LEU A 32 8.02 29.82 1.32
N PRO A 33 8.33 29.98 2.63
CA PRO A 33 9.47 29.29 3.23
C PRO A 33 9.29 27.77 3.07
N LEU A 34 10.20 27.11 2.37
CA LEU A 34 10.20 25.68 2.15
C LEU A 34 11.63 25.12 2.11
N ALA A 35 11.75 23.82 2.37
CA ALA A 35 13.01 23.09 2.30
C ALA A 35 12.75 21.70 1.70
N VAL A 36 13.43 21.39 0.60
CA VAL A 36 13.46 20.01 0.07
C VAL A 36 14.41 19.20 0.93
N ILE A 37 13.86 18.26 1.71
CA ILE A 37 14.62 17.48 2.66
C ILE A 37 15.14 16.16 2.06
N GLY A 38 14.62 15.75 0.91
CA GLY A 38 15.08 14.56 0.21
C GLY A 38 14.40 14.38 -1.14
N GLU A 39 14.97 13.47 -1.92
CA GLU A 39 14.42 12.95 -3.16
C GLU A 39 14.43 11.42 -3.09
N ALA A 40 13.40 10.77 -3.61
CA ALA A 40 13.30 9.33 -3.72
C ALA A 40 12.92 8.93 -5.17
N GLN A 41 13.44 7.80 -5.62
CA GLN A 41 13.17 7.27 -6.95
C GLN A 41 11.95 6.34 -6.97
N HIS A 42 11.52 5.85 -5.81
CA HIS A 42 10.39 4.94 -5.65
C HIS A 42 9.84 5.01 -4.22
N GLY A 43 8.63 4.48 -4.04
CA GLY A 43 7.90 4.57 -2.76
C GLY A 43 8.63 3.96 -1.57
N ARG A 44 9.43 2.90 -1.75
CA ARG A 44 10.22 2.28 -0.66
C ARG A 44 11.27 3.23 -0.12
N GLU A 45 12.08 3.85 -0.99
CA GLU A 45 13.08 4.84 -0.60
C GLU A 45 12.43 6.04 0.11
N ALA A 46 11.26 6.48 -0.38
CA ALA A 46 10.50 7.53 0.26
C ALA A 46 10.11 7.17 1.71
N LEU A 47 9.66 5.95 1.96
CA LEU A 47 9.31 5.47 3.31
C LEU A 47 10.52 5.37 4.23
N GLU A 48 11.70 5.02 3.72
CA GLU A 48 12.96 5.00 4.48
C GLU A 48 13.37 6.42 4.90
N LEU A 49 13.28 7.39 3.98
CA LEU A 49 13.58 8.80 4.27
C LEU A 49 12.62 9.38 5.32
N LEU A 50 11.33 9.04 5.25
CA LEU A 50 10.32 9.47 6.21
C LEU A 50 10.52 8.91 7.62
N GLN A 51 11.29 7.84 7.78
CA GLN A 51 11.66 7.32 9.10
C GLN A 51 12.82 8.12 9.74
N SER A 52 13.65 8.77 8.93
CA SER A 52 14.85 9.48 9.37
C SER A 52 14.65 10.99 9.57
N ALA A 53 13.66 11.57 8.90
CA ALA A 53 13.40 13.01 8.95
C ALA A 53 11.89 13.32 8.91
N PRO A 54 11.44 14.33 9.67
CA PRO A 54 10.05 14.76 9.62
C PRO A 54 9.75 15.48 8.29
N VAL A 55 8.65 15.09 7.65
CA VAL A 55 8.16 15.61 6.35
C VAL A 55 6.75 16.15 6.54
N ASP A 56 6.47 17.32 5.95
CA ASP A 56 5.14 17.93 5.99
C ASP A 56 4.37 17.64 4.71
N LEU A 57 5.09 17.55 3.58
CA LEU A 57 4.53 17.36 2.25
C LEU A 57 5.33 16.33 1.45
N VAL A 58 4.64 15.40 0.82
CA VAL A 58 5.19 14.50 -0.21
C VAL A 58 4.61 14.89 -1.56
N LEU A 59 5.48 15.27 -2.51
CA LEU A 59 5.15 15.40 -3.92
C LEU A 59 5.52 14.09 -4.59
N THR A 60 4.55 13.32 -5.06
CA THR A 60 4.80 11.99 -5.65
C THR A 60 4.19 11.84 -7.03
N ASP A 61 4.94 11.25 -7.96
CA ASP A 61 4.30 10.76 -9.18
C ASP A 61 3.31 9.65 -8.83
N ILE A 62 2.24 9.55 -9.62
CA ILE A 62 1.26 8.47 -9.49
C ILE A 62 1.86 7.18 -10.05
N HIS A 63 2.46 7.24 -11.22
CA HIS A 63 2.94 6.06 -11.94
C HIS A 63 4.44 5.86 -11.77
N MET A 64 4.78 5.03 -10.81
CA MET A 64 6.16 4.61 -10.58
C MET A 64 6.25 3.07 -10.57
N PRO A 65 7.38 2.50 -10.99
CA PRO A 65 7.59 1.06 -10.88
C PRO A 65 7.64 0.65 -9.40
N ASP A 66 7.38 -0.63 -9.14
CA ASP A 66 7.36 -1.28 -7.83
C ASP A 66 6.27 -0.81 -6.88
N MET A 67 6.20 0.42 -6.51
CA MET A 67 5.17 1.02 -5.67
C MET A 67 4.70 2.31 -6.29
N ASP A 68 3.45 2.35 -6.75
CA ASP A 68 2.85 3.56 -7.29
C ASP A 68 2.58 4.62 -6.19
N GLY A 69 2.37 5.88 -6.61
CA GLY A 69 2.17 6.98 -5.67
C GLY A 69 0.92 6.83 -4.82
N VAL A 70 -0.12 6.12 -5.32
CA VAL A 70 -1.34 5.85 -4.57
C VAL A 70 -1.09 4.81 -3.49
N GLU A 71 -0.33 3.75 -3.80
CA GLU A 71 0.11 2.77 -2.83
C GLU A 71 0.99 3.41 -1.75
N LEU A 72 1.96 4.26 -2.16
CA LEU A 72 2.77 5.05 -1.22
C LEU A 72 1.88 5.86 -0.27
N ALA A 73 0.89 6.59 -0.79
CA ALA A 73 -0.01 7.40 0.03
C ALA A 73 -0.79 6.55 1.06
N ARG A 74 -1.19 5.33 0.70
CA ARG A 74 -1.83 4.39 1.65
C ARG A 74 -0.89 3.98 2.78
N HIS A 75 0.39 3.78 2.49
CA HIS A 75 1.40 3.47 3.50
C HIS A 75 1.65 4.66 4.42
N LEU A 76 1.68 5.88 3.87
CA LEU A 76 1.87 7.12 4.64
C LEU A 76 0.79 7.34 5.69
N LEU A 77 -0.46 6.93 5.45
CA LEU A 77 -1.55 7.02 6.41
C LEU A 77 -1.32 6.23 7.71
N LYS A 78 -0.41 5.25 7.69
CA LYS A 78 -0.08 4.42 8.86
C LYS A 78 1.01 5.02 9.75
N LEU A 79 1.61 6.12 9.30
CA LEU A 79 2.58 6.87 10.12
C LEU A 79 1.86 7.58 11.27
N ALA A 80 2.57 7.76 12.40
CA ALA A 80 2.04 8.49 13.55
C ALA A 80 1.66 9.95 13.20
N HIS A 81 2.43 10.55 12.28
CA HIS A 81 2.21 11.90 11.73
C HIS A 81 2.25 11.84 10.21
N PRO A 82 1.12 11.50 9.56
CA PRO A 82 1.06 11.39 8.12
C PRO A 82 1.33 12.74 7.45
N PRO A 83 2.23 12.84 6.47
CA PRO A 83 2.41 14.04 5.67
C PRO A 83 1.21 14.28 4.74
N VAL A 84 1.05 15.51 4.28
CA VAL A 84 0.16 15.82 3.15
C VAL A 84 0.76 15.23 1.89
N VAL A 85 -0.09 14.70 1.00
CA VAL A 85 0.33 14.17 -0.30
C VAL A 85 -0.27 15.00 -1.41
N ILE A 86 0.56 15.44 -2.34
CA ILE A 86 0.16 16.04 -3.63
C ILE A 86 0.71 15.15 -4.73
N PHE A 87 -0.18 14.67 -5.58
CA PHE A 87 0.21 13.85 -6.73
C PHE A 87 0.69 14.69 -7.90
N THR A 88 1.70 14.21 -8.61
CA THR A 88 2.07 14.68 -9.94
C THR A 88 1.68 13.62 -10.98
N THR A 89 1.24 14.04 -12.16
CA THR A 89 0.79 13.08 -13.18
C THR A 89 0.92 13.65 -14.60
N ALA A 90 1.20 12.78 -15.56
CA ALA A 90 1.18 13.10 -16.99
C ALA A 90 -0.20 12.85 -17.65
N PHE A 91 -1.18 12.28 -16.93
CA PHE A 91 -2.46 11.89 -17.50
C PHE A 91 -3.41 13.07 -17.73
N HIS A 92 -4.01 13.10 -18.91
CA HIS A 92 -4.99 14.08 -19.35
C HIS A 92 -6.36 13.92 -18.66
N GLU A 93 -7.15 14.98 -18.68
CA GLU A 93 -8.40 15.34 -18.00
C GLU A 93 -9.43 14.23 -17.66
N HIS A 94 -9.48 13.11 -18.37
CA HIS A 94 -10.50 12.08 -18.12
C HIS A 94 -10.26 11.23 -16.86
N ALA A 95 -9.00 11.12 -16.41
CA ALA A 95 -8.68 10.51 -15.11
C ALA A 95 -8.89 11.51 -13.97
N VAL A 96 -8.77 12.79 -14.26
CA VAL A 96 -8.80 13.92 -13.32
C VAL A 96 -10.18 14.12 -12.70
N HIS A 97 -11.27 13.95 -13.45
CA HIS A 97 -12.64 14.07 -12.91
C HIS A 97 -12.96 13.08 -11.79
N ALA A 98 -12.32 11.91 -11.77
CA ALA A 98 -12.45 10.97 -10.66
C ALA A 98 -11.73 11.45 -9.39
N PHE A 99 -10.74 12.34 -9.54
CA PHE A 99 -9.94 12.90 -8.45
C PHE A 99 -10.46 14.23 -7.89
N GLU A 100 -11.26 14.99 -8.65
CA GLU A 100 -11.72 16.33 -8.25
C GLU A 100 -12.65 16.35 -7.03
N VAL A 101 -13.25 15.22 -6.70
CA VAL A 101 -14.29 15.18 -5.67
C VAL A 101 -13.74 15.29 -4.25
N ASN A 102 -12.42 15.12 -3.97
CA ASN A 102 -11.99 15.10 -2.57
C ASN A 102 -10.50 15.36 -2.25
N ALA A 103 -10.10 16.60 -2.10
CA ALA A 103 -9.09 17.08 -1.11
C ALA A 103 -7.65 16.54 -1.13
N VAL A 104 -7.19 15.89 -2.18
CA VAL A 104 -5.80 15.78 -2.55
C VAL A 104 -5.61 16.73 -3.72
N ASP A 105 -4.68 17.67 -3.61
CA ASP A 105 -4.32 18.49 -4.76
C ASP A 105 -3.41 17.65 -5.67
N TYR A 106 -3.50 17.85 -6.97
CA TYR A 106 -2.63 17.18 -7.94
C TYR A 106 -2.15 18.18 -8.98
N LEU A 107 -0.99 17.88 -9.52
CA LEU A 107 -0.28 18.72 -10.46
C LEU A 107 -0.09 17.95 -11.77
N MET A 108 -0.65 18.49 -12.85
CA MET A 108 -0.44 17.92 -14.18
C MET A 108 0.92 18.30 -14.73
N LYS A 109 1.66 17.33 -15.23
CA LYS A 109 2.90 17.55 -15.97
C LYS A 109 2.58 18.08 -17.40
N PRO A 110 3.21 19.15 -17.90
CA PRO A 110 4.30 19.91 -17.29
C PRO A 110 3.80 20.88 -16.20
N ILE A 111 4.40 20.79 -15.02
CA ILE A 111 4.02 21.58 -13.86
C ILE A 111 4.47 23.04 -14.04
N ARG A 112 3.54 23.97 -13.81
CA ARG A 112 3.82 25.43 -13.83
C ARG A 112 4.05 25.94 -12.42
N VAL A 113 5.01 26.87 -12.25
CA VAL A 113 5.36 27.47 -10.95
C VAL A 113 4.14 28.00 -10.21
N GLN A 114 3.27 28.77 -10.89
CA GLN A 114 2.08 29.33 -10.28
C GLN A 114 1.10 28.27 -9.76
N ARG A 115 0.96 27.14 -10.49
CA ARG A 115 0.09 26.04 -10.07
C ARG A 115 0.68 25.30 -8.86
N LEU A 116 2.00 25.08 -8.86
CA LEU A 116 2.71 24.51 -7.72
C LEU A 116 2.58 25.41 -6.49
N LEU A 117 2.87 26.71 -6.62
CA LEU A 117 2.76 27.67 -5.53
C LEU A 117 1.34 27.70 -4.92
N SER A 118 0.30 27.69 -5.78
CA SER A 118 -1.10 27.65 -5.34
C SER A 118 -1.43 26.37 -4.55
N ALA A 119 -0.82 25.23 -4.92
CA ALA A 119 -0.98 23.98 -4.19
C ALA A 119 -0.25 24.01 -2.84
N LEU A 120 0.99 24.51 -2.83
CA LEU A 120 1.81 24.63 -1.61
C LEU A 120 1.17 25.53 -0.56
N GLN A 121 0.56 26.65 -0.96
CA GLN A 121 -0.14 27.59 -0.06
C GLN A 121 -1.37 26.96 0.63
N LYS A 122 -1.91 25.89 0.09
CA LYS A 122 -3.03 25.15 0.70
C LYS A 122 -2.57 24.16 1.77
N VAL A 123 -1.33 23.67 1.72
CA VAL A 123 -0.81 22.59 2.57
C VAL A 123 -1.07 22.80 4.06
N PRO A 124 -0.89 24.00 4.65
CA PRO A 124 -1.18 24.22 6.08
C PRO A 124 -2.66 24.01 6.45
N ARG A 125 -3.56 24.04 5.47
CA ARG A 125 -5.01 23.83 5.64
C ARG A 125 -5.48 22.45 5.23
N LEU A 126 -4.61 21.67 4.54
CA LEU A 126 -4.91 20.33 4.11
C LEU A 126 -4.69 19.36 5.27
N ARG A 127 -5.58 18.38 5.36
CA ARG A 127 -5.37 17.21 6.23
C ARG A 127 -4.76 16.08 5.39
N PRO A 128 -4.06 15.13 6.03
CA PRO A 128 -3.66 13.91 5.35
C PRO A 128 -4.83 13.26 4.62
N VAL A 129 -4.56 12.65 3.48
CA VAL A 129 -5.59 11.97 2.67
C VAL A 129 -6.26 10.88 3.49
N SER A 130 -7.59 10.79 3.48
CA SER A 130 -8.27 9.71 4.19
C SER A 130 -8.20 8.38 3.41
N ALA A 131 -8.28 7.26 4.14
CA ALA A 131 -8.28 5.93 3.54
C ALA A 131 -9.45 5.72 2.55
N GLU A 132 -10.63 6.32 2.85
CA GLU A 132 -11.82 6.26 1.99
C GLU A 132 -11.58 6.95 0.64
N LYS A 133 -10.84 8.04 0.65
CA LYS A 133 -10.50 8.80 -0.56
C LYS A 133 -9.49 8.05 -1.43
N LEU A 134 -8.47 7.46 -0.82
CA LEU A 134 -7.52 6.61 -1.55
C LEU A 134 -8.17 5.35 -2.14
N ALA A 135 -9.23 4.85 -1.51
CA ALA A 135 -9.97 3.69 -2.03
C ALA A 135 -10.75 3.99 -3.32
N GLN A 136 -11.03 5.27 -3.62
CA GLN A 136 -11.73 5.69 -4.84
C GLN A 136 -10.79 5.88 -6.04
N LEU A 137 -9.48 5.91 -5.81
CA LEU A 137 -8.52 6.02 -6.90
C LEU A 137 -8.39 4.69 -7.64
N PRO A 138 -8.31 4.69 -8.99
CA PRO A 138 -7.97 3.50 -9.74
C PRO A 138 -6.56 3.07 -9.31
N ALA A 139 -6.49 1.96 -8.62
CA ALA A 139 -5.24 1.42 -8.12
C ALA A 139 -5.12 -0.02 -8.58
N THR A 140 -3.94 -0.36 -9.04
CA THR A 140 -3.48 -1.75 -9.08
C THR A 140 -3.50 -2.35 -7.68
N ALA A 141 -3.63 -3.67 -7.55
CA ALA A 141 -3.47 -4.31 -6.25
C ALA A 141 -2.09 -3.96 -5.67
N ARG A 142 -2.06 -3.60 -4.39
CA ARG A 142 -0.81 -3.25 -3.70
C ARG A 142 0.23 -4.37 -3.84
N ARG A 143 1.48 -4.00 -3.98
CA ARG A 143 2.60 -4.97 -3.94
C ARG A 143 3.10 -5.24 -2.54
N PHE A 144 2.81 -4.35 -1.59
CA PHE A 144 3.25 -4.47 -0.20
C PHE A 144 2.09 -4.30 0.78
N LEU A 145 2.10 -5.08 1.85
CA LEU A 145 1.28 -4.86 3.03
C LEU A 145 2.09 -4.09 4.07
N SER A 146 1.56 -2.97 4.57
CA SER A 146 2.23 -2.20 5.62
C SER A 146 1.81 -2.67 6.99
N VAL A 147 2.78 -3.00 7.80
CA VAL A 147 2.60 -3.36 9.20
C VAL A 147 3.29 -2.33 10.09
N THR A 148 2.62 -1.87 11.14
CA THR A 148 3.24 -0.96 12.11
C THR A 148 3.84 -1.75 13.26
N GLU A 149 5.17 -1.72 13.39
CA GLU A 149 5.91 -2.30 14.51
C GLU A 149 6.68 -1.23 15.26
N ARG A 150 6.41 -1.02 16.56
CA ARG A 150 7.14 -0.08 17.42
C ARG A 150 7.43 1.29 16.78
N SER A 151 6.45 1.92 16.17
CA SER A 151 6.58 3.22 15.49
C SER A 151 7.31 3.20 14.13
N ARG A 152 7.54 2.02 13.56
CA ARG A 152 8.08 1.85 12.20
C ARG A 152 7.03 1.18 11.31
N VAL A 153 7.00 1.58 10.05
CA VAL A 153 6.23 0.88 9.02
C VAL A 153 7.15 -0.16 8.37
N VAL A 154 6.75 -1.42 8.46
CA VAL A 154 7.42 -2.54 7.81
C VAL A 154 6.61 -2.91 6.58
N LEU A 155 7.26 -2.95 5.42
CA LEU A 155 6.66 -3.39 4.17
C LEU A 155 6.85 -4.90 4.01
N VAL A 156 5.74 -5.63 3.95
CA VAL A 156 5.74 -7.07 3.68
C VAL A 156 5.34 -7.27 2.23
N PRO A 157 6.24 -7.78 1.35
CA PRO A 157 5.88 -8.07 -0.03
C PRO A 157 4.70 -9.03 -0.07
N VAL A 158 3.69 -8.74 -0.90
CA VAL A 158 2.51 -9.62 -1.02
C VAL A 158 2.93 -10.99 -1.58
N GLU A 159 3.98 -11.01 -2.42
CA GLU A 159 4.56 -12.23 -2.97
C GLU A 159 5.18 -13.19 -1.93
N ASP A 160 5.62 -12.66 -0.78
CA ASP A 160 6.17 -13.47 0.31
C ASP A 160 5.09 -14.05 1.24
N VAL A 161 3.84 -13.63 1.08
CA VAL A 161 2.74 -14.03 1.97
C VAL A 161 2.24 -15.42 1.61
N ILE A 162 2.35 -16.35 2.55
CA ILE A 162 1.89 -17.73 2.42
C ILE A 162 0.40 -17.84 2.76
N TYR A 163 -0.01 -17.23 3.87
CA TYR A 163 -1.41 -17.14 4.25
C TYR A 163 -1.72 -15.90 5.10
N LEU A 164 -2.99 -15.56 5.15
CA LEU A 164 -3.58 -14.51 5.98
C LEU A 164 -4.63 -15.13 6.88
N LYS A 165 -4.53 -14.92 8.19
CA LYS A 165 -5.46 -15.49 9.17
C LYS A 165 -6.03 -14.39 10.08
N ALA A 166 -7.35 -14.23 10.08
CA ALA A 166 -8.02 -13.31 10.99
C ALA A 166 -8.14 -13.93 12.38
N GLU A 167 -7.59 -13.26 13.38
CA GLU A 167 -7.63 -13.64 14.78
C GLU A 167 -7.99 -12.43 15.64
N LEU A 168 -9.10 -12.48 16.34
CA LEU A 168 -9.59 -11.37 17.16
C LEU A 168 -9.67 -10.05 16.37
N LYS A 169 -8.78 -9.12 16.66
CA LYS A 169 -8.72 -7.76 16.09
C LYS A 169 -7.78 -7.64 14.89
N TYR A 170 -6.87 -8.59 14.73
CA TYR A 170 -5.78 -8.51 13.77
C TYR A 170 -5.86 -9.60 12.71
N ILE A 171 -5.17 -9.37 11.59
CA ILE A 171 -4.85 -10.39 10.61
C ILE A 171 -3.38 -10.75 10.78
N THR A 172 -3.11 -12.01 11.07
CA THR A 172 -1.77 -12.57 11.01
C THR A 172 -1.38 -12.78 9.55
N ILE A 173 -0.32 -12.10 9.12
CA ILE A 173 0.35 -12.33 7.84
C ILE A 173 1.46 -13.35 8.10
N ARG A 174 1.41 -14.51 7.48
CA ARG A 174 2.45 -15.53 7.58
C ARG A 174 3.32 -15.55 6.34
N THR A 175 4.61 -15.35 6.54
CA THR A 175 5.65 -15.54 5.52
C THR A 175 6.53 -16.75 5.88
N ALA A 176 7.46 -17.13 5.03
CA ALA A 176 8.41 -18.20 5.34
C ALA A 176 9.31 -17.88 6.55
N GLN A 177 9.60 -16.59 6.80
CA GLN A 177 10.52 -16.15 7.84
C GLN A 177 9.82 -15.92 9.18
N ARG A 178 8.69 -15.20 9.18
CA ARG A 178 7.99 -14.81 10.41
C ARG A 178 6.54 -14.42 10.19
N GLU A 179 5.87 -14.09 11.27
CA GLU A 179 4.53 -13.54 11.29
C GLU A 179 4.54 -12.02 11.52
N TYR A 180 3.49 -11.36 10.98
CA TYR A 180 3.24 -9.94 11.19
C TYR A 180 1.77 -9.76 11.53
N LEU A 181 1.44 -8.68 12.25
CA LEU A 181 0.07 -8.33 12.62
C LEU A 181 -0.40 -7.12 11.82
N LEU A 182 -1.50 -7.27 11.08
CA LEU A 182 -2.09 -6.26 10.22
C LEU A 182 -3.48 -5.87 10.72
N GLU A 183 -3.76 -4.57 10.80
CA GLU A 183 -5.10 -4.04 11.12
C GLU A 183 -5.87 -3.75 9.83
N GLU A 184 -6.38 -4.78 9.19
CA GLU A 184 -7.22 -4.66 7.98
C GLU A 184 -8.34 -5.72 8.01
N SER A 185 -9.28 -5.61 7.05
CA SER A 185 -10.34 -6.61 6.88
C SER A 185 -9.89 -7.72 5.94
N LEU A 186 -10.07 -8.98 6.35
CA LEU A 186 -9.77 -10.13 5.51
C LEU A 186 -10.59 -10.14 4.21
N THR A 187 -11.83 -9.64 4.26
CA THR A 187 -12.69 -9.50 3.07
C THR A 187 -12.15 -8.47 2.09
N ARG A 188 -11.59 -7.36 2.60
CA ARG A 188 -10.95 -6.36 1.75
C ARG A 188 -9.71 -6.92 1.05
N LEU A 189 -8.87 -7.65 1.77
CA LEU A 189 -7.69 -8.31 1.22
C LEU A 189 -8.08 -9.37 0.18
N GLU A 190 -9.15 -10.13 0.42
CA GLU A 190 -9.69 -11.08 -0.56
C GLU A 190 -10.15 -10.39 -1.85
N THR A 191 -10.85 -9.27 -1.73
CA THR A 191 -11.29 -8.49 -2.90
C THR A 191 -10.12 -7.92 -3.68
N GLU A 192 -9.11 -7.37 -2.99
CA GLU A 192 -7.94 -6.74 -3.61
C GLU A 192 -7.01 -7.77 -4.27
N PHE A 193 -6.82 -8.92 -3.62
CA PHE A 193 -5.84 -9.92 -4.03
C PHE A 193 -6.46 -11.26 -4.45
N GLY A 194 -7.71 -11.27 -4.91
CA GLY A 194 -8.45 -12.50 -5.25
C GLY A 194 -7.80 -13.36 -6.35
N ALA A 195 -6.98 -12.76 -7.22
CA ALA A 195 -6.19 -13.52 -8.20
C ALA A 195 -5.11 -14.37 -7.51
N ARG A 196 -4.51 -13.90 -6.40
CA ARG A 196 -3.42 -14.55 -5.69
C ARG A 196 -3.90 -15.43 -4.53
N PHE A 197 -4.84 -14.93 -3.74
CA PHE A 197 -5.33 -15.64 -2.56
C PHE A 197 -6.67 -16.29 -2.79
N VAL A 198 -6.88 -17.41 -2.13
CA VAL A 198 -8.16 -18.11 -2.10
C VAL A 198 -8.62 -18.29 -0.65
N ARG A 199 -9.91 -18.08 -0.42
CA ARG A 199 -10.49 -18.31 0.89
C ARG A 199 -10.66 -19.80 1.15
N VAL A 200 -9.95 -20.30 2.15
CA VAL A 200 -10.01 -21.72 2.57
C VAL A 200 -10.88 -21.90 3.81
N HIS A 201 -10.97 -20.85 4.66
CA HIS A 201 -11.83 -20.85 5.84
C HIS A 201 -12.42 -19.44 6.06
N ARG A 202 -13.49 -19.30 6.84
CA ARG A 202 -14.11 -18.00 7.14
C ARG A 202 -13.12 -16.94 7.65
N ASN A 203 -12.03 -17.38 8.27
CA ASN A 203 -10.99 -16.53 8.83
C ASN A 203 -9.61 -16.72 8.17
N CYS A 204 -9.50 -17.48 7.06
CA CYS A 204 -8.20 -17.73 6.41
C CYS A 204 -8.26 -17.56 4.90
N LEU A 205 -7.24 -16.88 4.36
CA LEU A 205 -6.88 -16.84 2.94
C LEU A 205 -5.52 -17.52 2.77
N ALA A 206 -5.40 -18.41 1.79
CA ALA A 206 -4.12 -19.04 1.41
C ALA A 206 -3.67 -18.55 0.05
N ALA A 207 -2.36 -18.31 -0.12
CA ALA A 207 -1.78 -17.99 -1.43
C ALA A 207 -1.79 -19.23 -2.31
N ARG A 208 -2.36 -19.12 -3.52
CA ARG A 208 -2.58 -20.24 -4.45
C ARG A 208 -1.28 -20.98 -4.78
N GLU A 209 -0.21 -20.25 -5.04
CA GLU A 209 1.09 -20.80 -5.37
C GLU A 209 1.79 -21.55 -4.21
N HIS A 210 1.36 -21.30 -2.98
CA HIS A 210 1.86 -22.01 -1.80
C HIS A 210 1.03 -23.24 -1.42
N ILE A 211 -0.13 -23.47 -2.06
CA ILE A 211 -0.92 -24.68 -1.81
C ILE A 211 -0.24 -25.87 -2.45
N ARG A 212 0.20 -26.84 -1.63
CA ARG A 212 0.79 -28.11 -2.08
C ARG A 212 -0.23 -29.23 -2.24
N GLY A 213 -1.35 -29.12 -1.54
CA GLY A 213 -2.38 -30.16 -1.57
C GLY A 213 -3.33 -30.04 -0.39
N PHE A 214 -4.15 -31.06 -0.26
CA PHE A 214 -5.16 -31.15 0.78
C PHE A 214 -5.12 -32.52 1.44
N GLU A 215 -5.20 -32.56 2.75
CA GLU A 215 -5.23 -33.78 3.53
C GLU A 215 -6.56 -33.89 4.30
N ARG A 216 -7.11 -35.08 4.39
CA ARG A 216 -8.29 -35.32 5.23
C ARG A 216 -7.85 -35.80 6.60
N ARG A 217 -8.18 -35.04 7.62
CA ARG A 217 -7.89 -35.39 9.01
C ARG A 217 -9.17 -35.65 9.80
N VAL A 218 -9.04 -36.47 10.83
CA VAL A 218 -10.12 -36.77 11.76
C VAL A 218 -9.73 -36.16 13.11
N ASN A 219 -10.60 -35.36 13.70
CA ASN A 219 -10.40 -34.78 15.03
C ASN A 219 -10.63 -35.86 16.11
N ASP A 220 -10.25 -35.55 17.34
CA ASP A 220 -10.44 -36.40 18.50
C ASP A 220 -11.94 -36.78 18.73
N ASP A 221 -12.86 -35.93 18.27
CA ASP A 221 -14.31 -36.16 18.30
C ASP A 221 -14.83 -37.07 17.15
N GLY A 222 -13.94 -37.55 16.26
CA GLY A 222 -14.29 -38.42 15.13
C GLY A 222 -14.76 -37.66 13.87
N ASP A 223 -14.81 -36.33 13.90
CA ASP A 223 -15.25 -35.52 12.76
C ASP A 223 -14.11 -35.35 11.72
N ALA A 224 -14.41 -35.78 10.48
CA ALA A 224 -13.46 -35.64 9.38
C ALA A 224 -13.54 -34.24 8.71
N HIS A 225 -12.43 -33.59 8.59
CA HIS A 225 -12.29 -32.29 7.92
C HIS A 225 -11.10 -32.26 6.97
N TRP A 226 -11.12 -31.30 6.02
CA TRP A 226 -10.00 -31.07 5.11
C TRP A 226 -9.06 -30.01 5.67
N GLU A 227 -7.77 -30.20 5.49
CA GLU A 227 -6.71 -29.25 5.74
C GLU A 227 -5.91 -28.96 4.50
N VAL A 228 -5.49 -27.69 4.33
CA VAL A 228 -4.56 -27.26 3.26
C VAL A 228 -3.13 -27.48 3.73
N LEU A 229 -2.35 -28.16 2.92
CA LEU A 229 -0.90 -28.28 3.06
C LEU A 229 -0.23 -27.13 2.32
N LEU A 230 0.64 -26.42 3.00
CA LEU A 230 1.30 -25.23 2.47
C LEU A 230 2.79 -25.42 2.29
N ALA A 231 3.35 -24.80 1.23
CA ALA A 231 4.78 -24.71 1.02
C ALA A 231 5.39 -23.63 1.92
N GLY A 232 6.59 -23.91 2.46
CA GLY A 232 7.37 -22.92 3.21
C GLY A 232 6.99 -22.78 4.69
N VAL A 233 5.96 -23.49 5.16
CA VAL A 233 5.54 -23.55 6.56
C VAL A 233 5.12 -24.96 6.95
N ALA A 234 5.23 -25.29 8.23
CA ALA A 234 4.84 -26.61 8.74
C ALA A 234 3.34 -26.66 9.12
N GLU A 235 2.73 -25.50 9.32
CA GLU A 235 1.34 -25.36 9.73
C GLU A 235 0.40 -25.72 8.58
N THR A 236 -0.74 -26.27 8.91
CA THR A 236 -1.86 -26.53 8.01
C THR A 236 -3.02 -25.57 8.32
N LEU A 237 -3.88 -25.34 7.36
CA LEU A 237 -5.07 -24.51 7.55
C LEU A 237 -6.35 -25.35 7.36
N PRO A 238 -7.35 -25.21 8.25
CA PRO A 238 -8.62 -25.91 8.10
C PRO A 238 -9.38 -25.39 6.89
N VAL A 239 -10.02 -26.29 6.12
CA VAL A 239 -10.94 -25.94 5.03
C VAL A 239 -12.36 -26.03 5.55
N SER A 240 -13.11 -24.92 5.48
CA SER A 240 -14.52 -24.94 5.89
C SER A 240 -15.37 -25.73 4.89
N ARG A 241 -16.50 -26.29 5.37
CA ARG A 241 -17.43 -27.04 4.51
C ARG A 241 -17.92 -26.25 3.30
N ARG A 242 -18.08 -24.93 3.43
CA ARG A 242 -18.47 -24.02 2.33
C ARG A 242 -17.38 -23.81 1.29
N GLN A 243 -16.12 -24.00 1.66
CA GLN A 243 -14.95 -23.75 0.81
C GLN A 243 -14.36 -25.06 0.23
N GLN A 244 -15.04 -26.20 0.38
CA GLN A 244 -14.57 -27.49 -0.14
C GLN A 244 -14.46 -27.54 -1.68
N PHE A 245 -15.06 -26.56 -2.39
CA PHE A 245 -14.86 -26.43 -3.84
C PHE A 245 -13.39 -26.15 -4.18
N VAL A 246 -12.64 -25.44 -3.32
CA VAL A 246 -11.20 -25.16 -3.49
C VAL A 246 -10.39 -26.45 -3.62
N VAL A 247 -10.77 -27.51 -2.87
CA VAL A 247 -10.13 -28.83 -2.95
C VAL A 247 -10.32 -29.46 -4.34
N ARG A 248 -11.45 -29.20 -4.99
CA ARG A 248 -11.78 -29.74 -6.32
C ARG A 248 -11.14 -28.96 -7.47
N ASP A 249 -11.05 -27.64 -7.34
CA ASP A 249 -10.54 -26.77 -8.39
C ASP A 249 -9.00 -26.85 -8.46
N THR A 250 -8.31 -26.80 -7.32
CA THR A 250 -6.84 -26.92 -7.28
C THR A 250 -6.34 -28.32 -7.71
N GLY A 251 -7.15 -29.38 -7.46
CA GLY A 251 -6.83 -30.73 -7.94
C GLY A 251 -6.92 -30.91 -9.45
N ARG A 252 -7.53 -29.99 -10.18
CA ARG A 252 -7.59 -29.99 -11.66
C ARG A 252 -6.41 -29.28 -12.30
N GLU A 253 -5.88 -28.23 -11.66
CA GLU A 253 -4.72 -27.48 -12.16
C GLU A 253 -3.39 -28.24 -12.00
N THR A 254 -3.30 -29.19 -11.05
CA THR A 254 -2.09 -30.02 -10.84
C THR A 254 -2.04 -31.26 -11.75
N ALA A 255 -3.09 -31.53 -12.51
CA ALA A 255 -3.23 -32.69 -13.39
C ALA A 255 -3.17 -32.34 -14.90
N ALA A 256 -2.85 -31.11 -15.25
CA ALA A 256 -2.59 -30.61 -16.60
C ALA A 256 -1.15 -30.09 -16.69
#